data_87a41e6803031d19c487ef06071557d5
#
_entry.id   87a41e6803031d19c487ef06071557d5
#
_cell.length_a   1.000
_cell.length_b   1.000
_cell.length_c   1.000
_cell.angle_alpha   90.00
_cell.angle_beta   90.00
_cell.angle_gamma   90.00
#
_symmetry.space_group_name_H-M   'P 1'
#
loop_
_entity.id
_entity.type
_entity.pdbx_description
1 polymer ?
#
loop_
_entity_poly.entity_id
_entity_poly.type
_entity_poly.pdbx_seq_one_letter_code
_entity_poly.pdbx_strand_id
1 'polypeptide(L)'
;MPPIFRNSQGHFRNGWWILAFVAIFLASQVIYRPVSHALQQHGFTGLWLSPLPVIAIVLVTWLCTRLRREPLASVGLALNARWLRQVILGAVIGSAMMLVIADLIYVAGGVSFAMDPARSARALAAGAWTFVWVALLEELLFRGFVFQRLIDGTGRRLALPLMAVLFAVAHWGNPGMEGPTQFWATLDTMLGALLLGFAYLRTGSLALPIGLHFGWNWAQGALLGFDVSGFGQSGWLIPTLLDKPQWLTGGTFGPEASIFAVLVDATAVLLIWRWKGVVPQRSLKSAFA
;
A
#
# COMPACT_ATOMS: atom_id res chain seq x y z
N MET A 1 29.50 -24.91 -3.77
CA MET A 1 28.77 -23.93 -4.61
C MET A 1 29.48 -22.59 -4.57
N PRO A 2 29.55 -21.83 -5.69
CA PRO A 2 30.22 -20.53 -5.71
C PRO A 2 29.67 -19.57 -4.64
N PRO A 3 30.47 -18.65 -4.10
CA PRO A 3 30.07 -17.69 -3.06
C PRO A 3 28.97 -16.71 -3.51
N ILE A 4 28.62 -16.71 -4.82
CA ILE A 4 27.53 -15.92 -5.38
C ILE A 4 26.15 -16.42 -4.89
N PHE A 5 25.96 -17.72 -4.68
CA PHE A 5 24.67 -18.30 -4.30
C PHE A 5 24.44 -18.38 -2.80
N ARG A 6 25.53 -18.61 -2.04
CA ARG A 6 25.45 -18.82 -0.59
C ARG A 6 26.31 -17.82 0.19
N ASN A 7 25.85 -17.47 1.37
CA ASN A 7 26.62 -16.67 2.34
C ASN A 7 27.65 -17.57 3.07
N SER A 8 28.46 -16.98 3.96
CA SER A 8 29.45 -17.70 4.75
C SER A 8 28.88 -18.79 5.66
N GLN A 9 27.59 -18.72 5.96
CA GLN A 9 26.85 -19.71 6.76
C GLN A 9 26.21 -20.82 5.92
N GLY A 10 26.41 -20.84 4.60
CA GLY A 10 25.88 -21.83 3.69
C GLY A 10 24.41 -21.59 3.26
N HIS A 11 23.76 -20.50 3.69
CA HIS A 11 22.39 -20.14 3.30
C HIS A 11 22.37 -19.40 1.97
N PHE A 12 21.27 -19.59 1.19
CA PHE A 12 21.06 -18.77 0.00
C PHE A 12 21.00 -17.28 0.35
N ARG A 13 21.68 -16.46 -0.47
CA ARG A 13 21.68 -14.99 -0.28
C ARG A 13 20.30 -14.40 -0.54
N ASN A 14 19.98 -13.34 0.17
CA ASN A 14 18.66 -12.69 0.13
C ASN A 14 18.24 -12.23 -1.28
N GLY A 15 19.18 -11.78 -2.12
CA GLY A 15 18.90 -11.43 -3.51
C GLY A 15 18.27 -12.58 -4.34
N TRP A 16 18.74 -13.82 -4.15
CA TRP A 16 18.17 -14.99 -4.83
C TRP A 16 16.75 -15.30 -4.34
N TRP A 17 16.47 -15.06 -3.07
CA TRP A 17 15.11 -15.19 -2.51
C TRP A 17 14.16 -14.14 -3.07
N ILE A 18 14.63 -12.91 -3.27
CA ILE A 18 13.84 -11.84 -3.92
C ILE A 18 13.54 -12.23 -5.37
N LEU A 19 14.55 -12.67 -6.13
CA LEU A 19 14.38 -13.13 -7.53
C LEU A 19 13.41 -14.31 -7.61
N ALA A 20 13.54 -15.30 -6.72
CA ALA A 20 12.64 -16.44 -6.68
C ALA A 20 11.19 -16.01 -6.37
N PHE A 21 10.99 -15.13 -5.39
CA PHE A 21 9.67 -14.59 -5.08
C PHE A 21 9.05 -13.90 -6.29
N VAL A 22 9.78 -12.98 -6.92
CA VAL A 22 9.31 -12.25 -8.09
C VAL A 22 9.00 -13.20 -9.25
N ALA A 23 9.87 -14.17 -9.52
CA ALA A 23 9.65 -15.14 -10.58
C ALA A 23 8.40 -16.02 -10.34
N ILE A 24 8.20 -16.51 -9.11
CA ILE A 24 7.02 -17.30 -8.74
C ILE A 24 5.75 -16.44 -8.80
N PHE A 25 5.83 -15.19 -8.34
CA PHE A 25 4.70 -14.26 -8.40
C PHE A 25 4.31 -13.96 -9.85
N LEU A 26 5.28 -13.66 -10.73
CA LEU A 26 5.02 -13.46 -12.16
C LEU A 26 4.46 -14.73 -12.82
N ALA A 27 5.00 -15.90 -12.49
CA ALA A 27 4.47 -17.18 -12.98
C ALA A 27 3.02 -17.42 -12.51
N SER A 28 2.67 -17.01 -11.29
CA SER A 28 1.30 -17.12 -10.78
C SER A 28 0.29 -16.30 -11.59
N GLN A 29 0.72 -15.20 -12.24
CA GLN A 29 -0.12 -14.37 -13.10
C GLN A 29 -0.55 -15.11 -14.38
N VAL A 30 0.24 -16.08 -14.84
CA VAL A 30 -0.12 -16.92 -15.99
C VAL A 30 -1.37 -17.77 -15.68
N ILE A 31 -1.54 -18.17 -14.43
CA ILE A 31 -2.73 -18.91 -13.97
C ILE A 31 -3.85 -17.94 -13.59
N TYR A 32 -3.50 -16.88 -12.86
CA TYR A 32 -4.48 -15.91 -12.35
C TYR A 32 -5.30 -15.24 -13.47
N ARG A 33 -4.64 -14.75 -14.53
CA ARG A 33 -5.31 -14.00 -15.60
C ARG A 33 -6.40 -14.80 -16.32
N PRO A 34 -6.13 -16.03 -16.82
CA PRO A 34 -7.17 -16.86 -17.44
C PRO A 34 -8.33 -17.20 -16.48
N VAL A 35 -8.01 -17.52 -15.21
CA VAL A 35 -9.02 -17.84 -14.20
C VAL A 35 -9.91 -16.62 -13.93
N SER A 36 -9.32 -15.45 -13.73
CA SER A 36 -10.07 -14.20 -13.54
C SER A 36 -10.96 -13.88 -14.73
N HIS A 37 -10.45 -14.03 -15.95
CA HIS A 37 -11.21 -13.80 -17.18
C HIS A 37 -12.37 -14.79 -17.32
N ALA A 38 -12.14 -16.09 -17.07
CA ALA A 38 -13.20 -17.10 -17.10
C ALA A 38 -14.30 -16.80 -16.08
N LEU A 39 -13.94 -16.41 -14.85
CA LEU A 39 -14.90 -16.04 -13.81
C LEU A 39 -15.73 -14.80 -14.22
N GLN A 40 -15.11 -13.81 -14.87
CA GLN A 40 -15.80 -12.64 -15.38
C GLN A 40 -16.83 -13.03 -16.45
N GLN A 41 -16.51 -13.95 -17.36
CA GLN A 41 -17.43 -14.47 -18.35
C GLN A 41 -18.64 -15.20 -17.73
N HIS A 42 -18.47 -15.77 -16.54
CA HIS A 42 -19.56 -16.38 -15.77
C HIS A 42 -20.30 -15.39 -14.83
N GLY A 43 -20.10 -14.08 -15.03
CA GLY A 43 -20.85 -13.03 -14.32
C GLY A 43 -20.31 -12.64 -12.94
N PHE A 44 -19.11 -13.13 -12.56
CA PHE A 44 -18.46 -12.65 -11.32
C PHE A 44 -17.96 -11.23 -11.51
N THR A 45 -18.40 -10.31 -10.66
CA THR A 45 -18.00 -8.90 -10.71
C THR A 45 -16.63 -8.68 -10.06
N GLY A 46 -16.06 -7.49 -10.24
CA GLY A 46 -14.81 -7.08 -9.60
C GLY A 46 -14.81 -7.28 -8.09
N LEU A 47 -15.95 -7.08 -7.41
CA LEU A 47 -16.06 -7.31 -5.96
C LEU A 47 -15.71 -8.76 -5.55
N TRP A 48 -16.18 -9.76 -6.33
CA TRP A 48 -15.88 -11.16 -6.07
C TRP A 48 -14.47 -11.57 -6.48
N LEU A 49 -13.85 -10.83 -7.39
CA LEU A 49 -12.53 -11.12 -7.91
C LEU A 49 -11.41 -10.43 -7.11
N SER A 50 -11.72 -9.37 -6.35
CA SER A 50 -10.76 -8.61 -5.54
C SER A 50 -9.88 -9.47 -4.61
N PRO A 51 -10.34 -10.57 -3.99
CA PRO A 51 -9.50 -11.43 -3.16
C PRO A 51 -8.44 -12.23 -3.93
N LEU A 52 -8.67 -12.53 -5.21
CA LEU A 52 -7.83 -13.48 -5.96
C LEU A 52 -6.34 -13.07 -6.04
N PRO A 53 -5.97 -11.81 -6.33
CA PRO A 53 -4.57 -11.39 -6.32
C PRO A 53 -3.93 -11.54 -4.95
N VAL A 54 -4.70 -11.29 -3.88
CA VAL A 54 -4.22 -11.43 -2.49
C VAL A 54 -4.00 -12.90 -2.16
N ILE A 55 -4.90 -13.78 -2.56
CA ILE A 55 -4.71 -15.23 -2.40
C ILE A 55 -3.42 -15.67 -3.10
N ALA A 56 -3.19 -15.21 -4.33
CA ALA A 56 -1.98 -15.54 -5.09
C ALA A 56 -0.71 -15.07 -4.35
N ILE A 57 -0.65 -13.81 -3.89
CA ILE A 57 0.55 -13.29 -3.20
C ILE A 57 0.75 -13.94 -1.82
N VAL A 58 -0.32 -14.28 -1.11
CA VAL A 58 -0.23 -15.03 0.17
C VAL A 58 0.34 -16.42 -0.08
N LEU A 59 -0.11 -17.12 -1.12
CA LEU A 59 0.42 -18.45 -1.46
C LEU A 59 1.91 -18.39 -1.85
N VAL A 60 2.32 -17.39 -2.64
CA VAL A 60 3.73 -17.18 -3.00
C VAL A 60 4.55 -16.87 -1.74
N THR A 61 4.05 -15.98 -0.89
CA THR A 61 4.70 -15.64 0.39
C THR A 61 4.84 -16.86 1.29
N TRP A 62 3.76 -17.64 1.42
CA TRP A 62 3.75 -18.89 2.20
C TRP A 62 4.77 -19.91 1.65
N LEU A 63 4.82 -20.10 0.34
CA LEU A 63 5.77 -21.00 -0.29
C LEU A 63 7.21 -20.56 0.00
N CYS A 64 7.53 -19.29 -0.19
CA CYS A 64 8.88 -18.76 0.05
C CYS A 64 9.28 -18.85 1.54
N THR A 65 8.37 -18.54 2.46
CA THR A 65 8.64 -18.68 3.91
C THR A 65 8.79 -20.16 4.29
N ARG A 66 7.96 -21.05 3.74
CA ARG A 66 8.03 -22.49 3.98
C ARG A 66 9.36 -23.08 3.53
N LEU A 67 9.84 -22.70 2.34
CA LEU A 67 11.14 -23.11 1.82
C LEU A 67 12.31 -22.60 2.69
N ARG A 68 12.14 -21.47 3.35
CA ARG A 68 13.09 -20.92 4.32
C ARG A 68 12.95 -21.51 5.72
N ARG A 69 11.94 -22.36 5.96
CA ARG A 69 11.58 -22.92 7.28
C ARG A 69 11.15 -21.82 8.28
N GLU A 70 10.58 -20.74 7.80
CA GLU A 70 10.03 -19.62 8.57
C GLU A 70 8.49 -19.70 8.59
N PRO A 71 7.82 -19.31 9.69
CA PRO A 71 6.36 -19.23 9.72
C PRO A 71 5.87 -18.05 8.87
N LEU A 72 4.63 -18.11 8.37
CA LEU A 72 4.03 -16.98 7.63
C LEU A 72 3.93 -15.72 8.50
N ALA A 73 3.79 -15.86 9.81
CA ALA A 73 3.80 -14.74 10.75
C ALA A 73 5.11 -13.93 10.72
N SER A 74 6.23 -14.50 10.25
CA SER A 74 7.51 -13.80 10.13
C SER A 74 7.47 -12.60 9.20
N VAL A 75 6.55 -12.58 8.24
CA VAL A 75 6.35 -11.44 7.34
C VAL A 75 5.43 -10.35 7.93
N GLY A 76 5.10 -10.42 9.22
CA GLY A 76 4.26 -9.42 9.89
C GLY A 76 2.76 -9.73 9.85
N LEU A 77 2.38 -10.96 9.49
CA LEU A 77 0.98 -11.46 9.47
C LEU A 77 0.64 -12.28 10.74
N ALA A 78 1.05 -11.80 11.90
CA ALA A 78 0.67 -12.41 13.17
C ALA A 78 -0.77 -12.03 13.56
N LEU A 79 -1.77 -12.70 12.98
CA LEU A 79 -3.20 -12.40 13.13
C LEU A 79 -3.68 -12.64 14.56
N ASN A 80 -3.66 -11.61 15.39
CA ASN A 80 -4.12 -11.61 16.78
C ASN A 80 -4.79 -10.28 17.14
N ALA A 81 -5.30 -10.14 18.37
CA ALA A 81 -6.01 -8.94 18.81
C ALA A 81 -5.15 -7.66 18.71
N ARG A 82 -3.83 -7.74 18.94
CA ARG A 82 -2.92 -6.61 18.78
C ARG A 82 -2.80 -6.22 17.30
N TRP A 83 -2.71 -7.19 16.41
CA TRP A 83 -2.67 -6.99 14.97
C TRP A 83 -3.94 -6.25 14.50
N LEU A 84 -5.13 -6.73 14.92
CA LEU A 84 -6.40 -6.07 14.58
C LEU A 84 -6.48 -4.64 15.11
N ARG A 85 -6.04 -4.40 16.35
CA ARG A 85 -6.01 -3.02 16.90
C ARG A 85 -5.11 -2.09 16.08
N GLN A 86 -3.97 -2.59 15.59
CA GLN A 86 -3.08 -1.80 14.73
C GLN A 86 -3.71 -1.50 13.37
N VAL A 87 -4.45 -2.45 12.77
CA VAL A 87 -5.21 -2.19 11.52
C VAL A 87 -6.25 -1.10 11.77
N ILE A 88 -7.05 -1.21 12.82
CA ILE A 88 -8.08 -0.21 13.13
C ILE A 88 -7.46 1.16 13.38
N LEU A 89 -6.39 1.24 14.17
CA LEU A 89 -5.67 2.49 14.43
C LEU A 89 -5.12 3.09 13.13
N GLY A 90 -4.50 2.27 12.29
CA GLY A 90 -4.00 2.70 10.98
C GLY A 90 -5.13 3.23 10.10
N ALA A 91 -6.27 2.51 10.03
CA ALA A 91 -7.43 2.92 9.25
C ALA A 91 -7.97 4.29 9.68
N VAL A 92 -8.09 4.52 10.98
CA VAL A 92 -8.52 5.82 11.52
C VAL A 92 -7.53 6.92 11.16
N ILE A 93 -6.22 6.67 11.32
CA ILE A 93 -5.19 7.67 11.00
C ILE A 93 -5.15 7.94 9.49
N GLY A 94 -5.14 6.92 8.63
CA GLY A 94 -5.12 7.09 7.18
C GLY A 94 -6.36 7.83 6.67
N SER A 95 -7.54 7.51 7.19
CA SER A 95 -8.77 8.24 6.87
C SER A 95 -8.70 9.70 7.33
N ALA A 96 -8.19 9.96 8.53
CA ALA A 96 -8.04 11.32 9.04
C ALA A 96 -7.07 12.15 8.20
N MET A 97 -5.95 11.57 7.75
CA MET A 97 -4.98 12.24 6.86
C MET A 97 -5.66 12.64 5.54
N MET A 98 -6.39 11.75 4.91
CA MET A 98 -7.12 12.04 3.66
C MET A 98 -8.20 13.11 3.86
N LEU A 99 -8.94 13.07 4.96
CA LEU A 99 -9.93 14.09 5.29
C LEU A 99 -9.29 15.48 5.46
N VAL A 100 -8.13 15.56 6.11
CA VAL A 100 -7.38 16.82 6.24
C VAL A 100 -6.92 17.33 4.86
N ILE A 101 -6.44 16.46 3.98
CA ILE A 101 -6.05 16.84 2.61
C ILE A 101 -7.25 17.41 1.85
N ALA A 102 -8.38 16.70 1.88
CA ALA A 102 -9.60 17.14 1.19
C ALA A 102 -10.14 18.47 1.75
N ASP A 103 -10.07 18.67 3.06
CA ASP A 103 -10.46 19.93 3.71
C ASP A 103 -9.52 21.07 3.27
N LEU A 104 -8.21 20.86 3.22
CA LEU A 104 -7.25 21.86 2.75
C LEU A 104 -7.50 22.23 1.29
N ILE A 105 -7.81 21.27 0.42
CA ILE A 105 -8.18 21.53 -0.98
C ILE A 105 -9.49 22.33 -1.04
N TYR A 106 -10.48 21.97 -0.21
CA TYR A 106 -11.78 22.67 -0.12
C TYR A 106 -11.61 24.12 0.34
N VAL A 107 -10.89 24.36 1.43
CA VAL A 107 -10.62 25.71 1.97
C VAL A 107 -9.83 26.56 0.96
N ALA A 108 -8.94 25.93 0.18
CA ALA A 108 -8.22 26.61 -0.89
C ALA A 108 -9.10 26.89 -2.13
N GLY A 109 -10.38 26.49 -2.12
CA GLY A 109 -11.31 26.68 -3.24
C GLY A 109 -10.99 25.77 -4.44
N GLY A 110 -10.37 24.60 -4.20
CA GLY A 110 -10.01 23.64 -5.25
C GLY A 110 -11.09 22.60 -5.56
N VAL A 111 -12.01 22.39 -4.63
CA VAL A 111 -13.10 21.40 -4.78
C VAL A 111 -14.37 21.91 -4.11
N SER A 112 -15.51 21.49 -4.64
CA SER A 112 -16.81 21.54 -3.96
C SER A 112 -17.40 20.15 -3.86
N PHE A 113 -18.26 19.92 -2.86
CA PHE A 113 -18.86 18.61 -2.62
C PHE A 113 -20.38 18.69 -2.69
N ALA A 114 -20.98 17.69 -3.34
CA ALA A 114 -22.40 17.40 -3.26
C ALA A 114 -22.58 15.99 -2.68
N MET A 115 -23.76 15.72 -2.10
CA MET A 115 -24.11 14.35 -1.72
C MET A 115 -24.52 13.56 -2.95
N ASP A 116 -23.99 12.34 -3.12
CA ASP A 116 -24.44 11.44 -4.17
C ASP A 116 -25.89 11.01 -3.88
N PRO A 117 -26.86 11.23 -4.80
CA PRO A 117 -28.21 10.72 -4.64
C PRO A 117 -28.28 9.19 -4.51
N ALA A 118 -27.34 8.45 -5.10
CA ALA A 118 -27.25 7.00 -5.04
C ALA A 118 -26.46 6.48 -3.82
N ARG A 119 -26.02 7.37 -2.91
CA ARG A 119 -25.24 6.99 -1.72
C ARG A 119 -25.98 5.94 -0.88
N SER A 120 -25.22 4.97 -0.39
CA SER A 120 -25.77 3.93 0.46
C SER A 120 -24.71 3.31 1.36
N ALA A 121 -25.12 2.78 2.51
CA ALA A 121 -24.21 2.03 3.38
C ALA A 121 -23.61 0.81 2.65
N ARG A 122 -24.36 0.23 1.70
CA ARG A 122 -23.89 -0.87 0.85
C ARG A 122 -22.72 -0.42 -0.04
N ALA A 123 -22.77 0.77 -0.63
CA ALA A 123 -21.70 1.32 -1.45
C ALA A 123 -20.43 1.56 -0.61
N LEU A 124 -20.57 2.14 0.59
CA LEU A 124 -19.45 2.29 1.53
C LEU A 124 -18.82 0.94 1.92
N ALA A 125 -19.64 -0.07 2.19
CA ALA A 125 -19.17 -1.41 2.50
C ALA A 125 -18.49 -2.09 1.30
N ALA A 126 -19.01 -1.89 0.08
CA ALA A 126 -18.38 -2.38 -1.15
C ALA A 126 -17.00 -1.71 -1.39
N GLY A 127 -16.90 -0.40 -1.15
CA GLY A 127 -15.61 0.30 -1.18
C GLY A 127 -14.65 -0.21 -0.11
N ALA A 128 -15.12 -0.45 1.12
CA ALA A 128 -14.29 -1.04 2.17
C ALA A 128 -13.80 -2.44 1.78
N TRP A 129 -14.67 -3.27 1.20
CA TRP A 129 -14.30 -4.58 0.65
C TRP A 129 -13.20 -4.45 -0.40
N THR A 130 -13.36 -3.57 -1.38
CA THR A 130 -12.37 -3.36 -2.43
C THR A 130 -11.02 -2.90 -1.86
N PHE A 131 -11.03 -1.85 -1.06
CA PHE A 131 -9.78 -1.22 -0.60
C PHE A 131 -9.03 -2.05 0.46
N VAL A 132 -9.69 -2.93 1.20
CA VAL A 132 -8.98 -3.87 2.08
C VAL A 132 -8.13 -4.85 1.28
N TRP A 133 -8.63 -5.31 0.11
CA TRP A 133 -7.85 -6.21 -0.75
C TRP A 133 -6.73 -5.49 -1.49
N VAL A 134 -6.95 -4.25 -1.92
CA VAL A 134 -5.90 -3.41 -2.49
C VAL A 134 -4.77 -3.21 -1.47
N ALA A 135 -5.09 -2.75 -0.27
CA ALA A 135 -4.09 -2.53 0.78
C ALA A 135 -3.35 -3.83 1.16
N LEU A 136 -4.06 -4.95 1.28
CA LEU A 136 -3.43 -6.25 1.55
C LEU A 136 -2.47 -6.67 0.44
N LEU A 137 -2.88 -6.54 -0.82
CA LEU A 137 -2.05 -6.91 -1.97
C LEU A 137 -0.76 -6.09 -2.00
N GLU A 138 -0.88 -4.78 -1.93
CA GLU A 138 0.26 -3.89 -2.06
C GLU A 138 1.19 -3.95 -0.85
N GLU A 139 0.66 -4.03 0.37
CA GLU A 139 1.50 -4.14 1.55
C GLU A 139 2.23 -5.50 1.61
N LEU A 140 1.61 -6.59 1.18
CA LEU A 140 2.28 -7.88 1.05
C LEU A 140 3.37 -7.87 -0.01
N LEU A 141 3.13 -7.22 -1.15
CA LEU A 141 4.07 -7.13 -2.24
C LEU A 141 5.29 -6.26 -1.86
N PHE A 142 5.04 -5.07 -1.30
CA PHE A 142 6.07 -4.06 -1.08
C PHE A 142 6.67 -4.07 0.34
N ARG A 143 5.94 -4.55 1.40
CA ARG A 143 6.42 -4.58 2.79
C ARG A 143 6.48 -5.98 3.38
N GLY A 144 5.98 -6.97 2.64
CA GLY A 144 6.04 -8.37 3.02
C GLY A 144 7.43 -9.00 2.83
N PHE A 145 7.48 -10.15 2.19
CA PHE A 145 8.68 -10.98 2.05
C PHE A 145 9.87 -10.23 1.39
N VAL A 146 9.63 -9.52 0.30
CA VAL A 146 10.67 -8.83 -0.48
C VAL A 146 11.38 -7.77 0.35
N PHE A 147 10.64 -6.91 1.05
CA PHE A 147 11.22 -5.84 1.87
C PHE A 147 12.09 -6.39 3.00
N GLN A 148 11.63 -7.45 3.65
CA GLN A 148 12.41 -8.08 4.71
C GLN A 148 13.72 -8.67 4.19
N ARG A 149 13.68 -9.37 3.05
CA ARG A 149 14.91 -9.90 2.41
C ARG A 149 15.85 -8.78 1.97
N LEU A 150 15.28 -7.67 1.53
CA LEU A 150 16.07 -6.49 1.17
C LEU A 150 16.75 -5.88 2.40
N ILE A 151 16.02 -5.73 3.52
CA ILE A 151 16.58 -5.26 4.80
C ILE A 151 17.72 -6.17 5.28
N ASP A 152 17.53 -7.49 5.22
CA ASP A 152 18.53 -8.46 5.63
C ASP A 152 19.79 -8.45 4.73
N GLY A 153 19.61 -8.08 3.45
CA GLY A 153 20.71 -8.03 2.48
C GLY A 153 21.46 -6.71 2.44
N THR A 154 20.78 -5.58 2.64
CA THR A 154 21.32 -4.23 2.39
C THR A 154 21.19 -3.27 3.59
N GLY A 155 20.42 -3.68 4.60
CA GLY A 155 20.10 -2.85 5.75
C GLY A 155 18.91 -1.88 5.46
N ARG A 156 18.30 -1.40 6.55
CA ARG A 156 17.10 -0.54 6.51
C ARG A 156 17.32 0.78 5.77
N ARG A 157 18.54 1.35 5.88
CA ARG A 157 18.87 2.66 5.29
C ARG A 157 18.79 2.66 3.77
N LEU A 158 19.07 1.53 3.13
CA LEU A 158 18.99 1.37 1.67
C LEU A 158 17.67 0.72 1.26
N ALA A 159 17.17 -0.26 2.01
CA ALA A 159 15.94 -0.96 1.68
C ALA A 159 14.71 -0.03 1.63
N LEU A 160 14.60 0.89 2.60
CA LEU A 160 13.45 1.77 2.70
C LEU A 160 13.31 2.74 1.51
N PRO A 161 14.32 3.56 1.15
CA PRO A 161 14.19 4.45 -0.01
C PRO A 161 14.09 3.68 -1.33
N LEU A 162 14.76 2.54 -1.48
CA LEU A 162 14.63 1.73 -2.69
C LEU A 162 13.20 1.23 -2.88
N MET A 163 12.56 0.74 -1.82
CA MET A 163 11.15 0.31 -1.89
C MET A 163 10.20 1.48 -2.12
N ALA A 164 10.52 2.68 -1.62
CA ALA A 164 9.72 3.87 -1.89
C ALA A 164 9.78 4.26 -3.38
N VAL A 165 10.96 4.23 -3.98
CA VAL A 165 11.14 4.45 -5.44
C VAL A 165 10.39 3.39 -6.24
N LEU A 166 10.55 2.11 -5.90
CA LEU A 166 9.89 1.01 -6.62
C LEU A 166 8.36 1.11 -6.53
N PHE A 167 7.83 1.53 -5.38
CA PHE A 167 6.40 1.74 -5.20
C PHE A 167 5.88 2.88 -6.08
N ALA A 168 6.57 4.02 -6.11
CA ALA A 168 6.20 5.14 -6.97
C ALA A 168 6.28 4.79 -8.47
N VAL A 169 7.35 4.10 -8.90
CA VAL A 169 7.52 3.67 -10.29
C VAL A 169 6.42 2.68 -10.71
N ALA A 170 5.96 1.83 -9.80
CA ALA A 170 4.85 0.90 -10.07
C ALA A 170 3.53 1.62 -10.40
N HIS A 171 3.37 2.89 -9.97
CA HIS A 171 2.20 3.73 -10.24
C HIS A 171 2.31 4.58 -11.51
N TRP A 172 3.49 4.64 -12.16
CA TRP A 172 3.69 5.50 -13.33
C TRP A 172 2.83 5.13 -14.55
N GLY A 173 2.29 3.91 -14.60
CA GLY A 173 1.37 3.48 -15.64
C GLY A 173 -0.12 3.79 -15.35
N ASN A 174 -0.42 4.42 -14.22
CA ASN A 174 -1.81 4.70 -13.83
C ASN A 174 -2.40 5.86 -14.65
N PRO A 175 -3.73 5.88 -14.86
CA PRO A 175 -4.40 7.00 -15.52
C PRO A 175 -4.09 8.34 -14.82
N GLY A 176 -3.93 9.41 -15.60
CA GLY A 176 -3.66 10.76 -15.08
C GLY A 176 -2.22 11.00 -14.58
N MET A 177 -1.33 9.99 -14.66
CA MET A 177 0.08 10.11 -14.24
C MET A 177 0.92 10.78 -15.35
N GLU A 178 0.58 12.04 -15.69
CA GLU A 178 1.15 12.76 -16.81
C GLU A 178 1.56 14.19 -16.41
N GLY A 179 2.54 14.76 -17.13
CA GLY A 179 2.95 16.16 -16.99
C GLY A 179 3.26 16.58 -15.55
N PRO A 180 2.77 17.74 -15.07
CA PRO A 180 3.01 18.21 -13.71
C PRO A 180 2.42 17.28 -12.63
N THR A 181 1.31 16.55 -12.93
CA THR A 181 0.68 15.60 -12.02
C THR A 181 1.64 14.47 -11.69
N GLN A 182 2.42 13.98 -12.66
CA GLN A 182 3.39 12.91 -12.44
C GLN A 182 4.42 13.29 -11.37
N PHE A 183 4.89 14.54 -11.33
CA PHE A 183 5.83 14.99 -10.31
C PHE A 183 5.23 14.93 -8.91
N TRP A 184 4.04 15.52 -8.71
CA TRP A 184 3.41 15.58 -7.41
C TRP A 184 2.96 14.21 -6.92
N ALA A 185 2.33 13.42 -7.79
CA ALA A 185 1.93 12.05 -7.50
C ALA A 185 3.13 11.15 -7.17
N THR A 186 4.25 11.27 -7.90
CA THR A 186 5.47 10.51 -7.61
C THR A 186 6.02 10.87 -6.23
N LEU A 187 6.07 12.16 -5.90
CA LEU A 187 6.59 12.63 -4.62
C LEU A 187 5.72 12.14 -3.46
N ASP A 188 4.41 12.28 -3.57
CA ASP A 188 3.44 11.82 -2.57
C ASP A 188 3.50 10.30 -2.40
N THR A 189 3.44 9.55 -3.49
CA THR A 189 3.53 8.08 -3.47
C THR A 189 4.84 7.60 -2.83
N MET A 190 5.97 8.31 -3.04
CA MET A 190 7.23 8.01 -2.36
C MET A 190 7.13 8.29 -0.85
N LEU A 191 6.54 9.41 -0.45
CA LEU A 191 6.36 9.75 0.97
C LEU A 191 5.41 8.78 1.67
N GLY A 192 4.28 8.43 1.04
CA GLY A 192 3.38 7.39 1.51
C GLY A 192 4.09 6.05 1.67
N ALA A 193 4.92 5.66 0.70
CA ALA A 193 5.72 4.44 0.80
C ALA A 193 6.73 4.48 1.95
N LEU A 194 7.35 5.64 2.23
CA LEU A 194 8.21 5.83 3.39
C LEU A 194 7.43 5.73 4.71
N LEU A 195 6.25 6.38 4.78
CA LEU A 195 5.36 6.31 5.94
C LEU A 195 5.00 4.86 6.27
N LEU A 196 4.51 4.10 5.28
CA LEU A 196 4.11 2.71 5.44
C LEU A 196 5.30 1.80 5.78
N GLY A 197 6.47 2.07 5.18
CA GLY A 197 7.70 1.37 5.50
C GLY A 197 8.19 1.65 6.93
N PHE A 198 8.14 2.90 7.40
CA PHE A 198 8.42 3.22 8.81
C PHE A 198 7.40 2.60 9.75
N ALA A 199 6.09 2.59 9.39
CA ALA A 199 5.06 1.94 10.19
C ALA A 199 5.39 0.46 10.41
N TYR A 200 5.82 -0.24 9.35
CA TYR A 200 6.33 -1.61 9.46
C TYR A 200 7.57 -1.70 10.37
N LEU A 201 8.58 -0.86 10.15
CA LEU A 201 9.83 -0.91 10.93
C LEU A 201 9.63 -0.59 12.42
N ARG A 202 8.62 0.20 12.78
CA ARG A 202 8.29 0.58 14.15
C ARG A 202 7.45 -0.47 14.88
N THR A 203 6.67 -1.25 14.15
CA THR A 203 5.73 -2.23 14.73
C THR A 203 6.19 -3.68 14.56
N GLY A 204 7.05 -3.97 13.57
CA GLY A 204 7.39 -5.32 13.14
C GLY A 204 6.18 -6.07 12.56
N SER A 205 5.18 -5.36 12.07
CA SER A 205 3.89 -5.90 11.65
C SER A 205 3.39 -5.20 10.39
N LEU A 206 2.69 -5.92 9.52
CA LEU A 206 1.97 -5.35 8.38
C LEU A 206 0.65 -4.68 8.78
N ALA A 207 0.19 -4.86 10.02
CA ALA A 207 -1.12 -4.39 10.46
C ALA A 207 -1.29 -2.88 10.35
N LEU A 208 -0.32 -2.11 10.90
CA LEU A 208 -0.39 -0.64 10.85
C LEU A 208 -0.27 -0.09 9.42
N PRO A 209 0.67 -0.55 8.56
CA PRO A 209 0.70 -0.18 7.15
C PRO A 209 -0.61 -0.50 6.41
N ILE A 210 -1.12 -1.73 6.56
CA ILE A 210 -2.39 -2.13 5.92
C ILE A 210 -3.53 -1.22 6.36
N GLY A 211 -3.62 -0.91 7.66
CA GLY A 211 -4.65 0.00 8.16
C GLY A 211 -4.54 1.41 7.58
N LEU A 212 -3.34 2.01 7.61
CA LEU A 212 -3.08 3.35 7.06
C LEU A 212 -3.47 3.42 5.58
N HIS A 213 -3.01 2.47 4.78
CA HIS A 213 -3.28 2.38 3.35
C HIS A 213 -4.77 2.19 3.07
N PHE A 214 -5.41 1.24 3.76
CA PHE A 214 -6.84 1.02 3.65
C PHE A 214 -7.65 2.27 3.98
N GLY A 215 -7.36 2.91 5.13
CA GLY A 215 -8.11 4.09 5.58
C GLY A 215 -7.97 5.27 4.64
N TRP A 216 -6.77 5.49 4.09
CA TRP A 216 -6.51 6.50 3.07
C TRP A 216 -7.37 6.26 1.82
N ASN A 217 -7.25 5.09 1.19
CA ASN A 217 -7.97 4.78 -0.05
C ASN A 217 -9.48 4.73 0.14
N TRP A 218 -9.95 4.19 1.26
CA TRP A 218 -11.38 4.14 1.55
C TRP A 218 -11.98 5.52 1.75
N ALA A 219 -11.31 6.39 2.51
CA ALA A 219 -11.78 7.75 2.70
C ALA A 219 -11.76 8.54 1.39
N GLN A 220 -10.68 8.40 0.59
CA GLN A 220 -10.55 9.06 -0.70
C GLN A 220 -11.64 8.64 -1.69
N GLY A 221 -11.77 7.34 -1.93
CA GLY A 221 -12.67 6.80 -2.96
C GLY A 221 -14.11 6.63 -2.47
N ALA A 222 -14.33 5.81 -1.43
CA ALA A 222 -15.67 5.42 -1.03
C ALA A 222 -16.43 6.51 -0.25
N LEU A 223 -15.73 7.32 0.55
CA LEU A 223 -16.37 8.38 1.31
C LEU A 223 -16.41 9.69 0.51
N LEU A 224 -15.29 10.18 0.02
CA LEU A 224 -15.16 11.48 -0.63
C LEU A 224 -15.45 11.44 -2.14
N GLY A 225 -15.36 10.27 -2.79
CA GLY A 225 -15.65 10.08 -4.21
C GLY A 225 -14.56 10.55 -5.17
N PHE A 226 -13.37 10.87 -4.67
CA PHE A 226 -12.23 11.18 -5.52
C PHE A 226 -11.71 9.93 -6.24
N ASP A 227 -11.08 10.13 -7.38
CA ASP A 227 -10.27 9.08 -8.00
C ASP A 227 -9.14 8.68 -7.05
N VAL A 228 -8.82 7.38 -7.03
CA VAL A 228 -7.73 6.82 -6.22
C VAL A 228 -6.63 6.36 -7.15
N SER A 229 -5.48 7.01 -7.07
CA SER A 229 -4.32 6.75 -7.93
C SER A 229 -4.68 6.75 -9.43
N GLY A 230 -5.58 7.63 -9.84
CA GLY A 230 -6.06 7.76 -11.21
C GLY A 230 -7.23 6.84 -11.59
N PHE A 231 -7.68 5.99 -10.70
CA PHE A 231 -8.83 5.09 -10.97
C PHE A 231 -10.12 5.70 -10.42
N GLY A 232 -11.08 5.95 -11.33
CA GLY A 232 -12.37 6.53 -11.00
C GLY A 232 -13.14 5.78 -9.91
N GLN A 233 -13.72 6.54 -8.97
CA GLN A 233 -14.50 5.99 -7.86
C GLN A 233 -15.91 6.60 -7.82
N SER A 234 -16.82 5.89 -7.15
CA SER A 234 -18.12 6.41 -6.75
C SER A 234 -18.16 6.42 -5.23
N GLY A 235 -18.33 7.61 -4.65
CA GLY A 235 -18.30 7.79 -3.21
C GLY A 235 -19.65 8.16 -2.59
N TRP A 236 -19.64 8.41 -1.29
CA TRP A 236 -20.77 9.02 -0.58
C TRP A 236 -20.99 10.48 -1.00
N LEU A 237 -19.86 11.16 -1.31
CA LEU A 237 -19.84 12.50 -1.87
C LEU A 237 -19.46 12.45 -3.35
N ILE A 238 -19.82 13.49 -4.08
CA ILE A 238 -19.40 13.78 -5.45
C ILE A 238 -18.50 15.02 -5.38
N PRO A 239 -17.18 14.88 -5.56
CA PRO A 239 -16.28 16.01 -5.64
C PRO A 239 -16.38 16.64 -7.04
N THR A 240 -16.48 17.96 -7.10
CA THR A 240 -16.36 18.75 -8.31
C THR A 240 -15.12 19.60 -8.21
N LEU A 241 -14.11 19.31 -9.01
CA LEU A 241 -12.90 20.11 -9.07
C LEU A 241 -13.23 21.48 -9.66
N LEU A 242 -12.76 22.53 -9.00
CA LEU A 242 -12.93 23.92 -9.43
C LEU A 242 -11.72 24.34 -10.26
N ASP A 243 -11.83 25.51 -10.93
CA ASP A 243 -10.77 26.04 -11.80
C ASP A 243 -9.55 26.50 -10.98
N LYS A 244 -8.77 25.53 -10.55
CA LYS A 244 -7.50 25.68 -9.84
C LYS A 244 -6.45 24.79 -10.46
N PRO A 245 -5.16 25.16 -10.31
CA PRO A 245 -4.05 24.34 -10.83
C PRO A 245 -4.08 22.92 -10.29
N GLN A 246 -3.71 21.94 -11.14
CA GLN A 246 -3.70 20.52 -10.78
C GLN A 246 -2.79 20.21 -9.56
N TRP A 247 -1.69 20.94 -9.38
CA TRP A 247 -0.82 20.77 -8.22
C TRP A 247 -1.51 21.10 -6.88
N LEU A 248 -2.62 21.84 -6.90
CA LEU A 248 -3.43 22.15 -5.72
C LEU A 248 -4.53 21.10 -5.49
N THR A 249 -5.18 20.65 -6.57
CA THR A 249 -6.35 19.76 -6.47
C THR A 249 -6.00 18.27 -6.59
N GLY A 250 -4.88 17.95 -7.26
CA GLY A 250 -4.49 16.61 -7.67
C GLY A 250 -5.03 16.20 -9.04
N GLY A 251 -5.95 16.98 -9.64
CA GLY A 251 -6.53 16.70 -10.94
C GLY A 251 -7.27 15.36 -10.99
N THR A 252 -7.19 14.70 -12.14
CA THR A 252 -7.81 13.39 -12.40
C THR A 252 -7.06 12.22 -11.76
N PHE A 253 -5.86 12.42 -11.23
CA PHE A 253 -5.17 11.38 -10.48
C PHE A 253 -5.77 11.21 -9.07
N GLY A 254 -6.31 12.29 -8.55
CA GLY A 254 -6.86 12.38 -7.20
C GLY A 254 -6.03 13.29 -6.29
N PRO A 255 -6.51 13.60 -5.07
CA PRO A 255 -5.85 14.50 -4.12
C PRO A 255 -4.41 14.10 -3.76
N GLU A 256 -4.02 12.85 -3.99
CA GLU A 256 -2.65 12.32 -3.88
C GLU A 256 -1.63 13.10 -4.72
N ALA A 257 -2.05 13.68 -5.85
CA ALA A 257 -1.19 14.52 -6.68
C ALA A 257 -1.22 16.01 -6.30
N SER A 258 -1.61 16.34 -5.06
CA SER A 258 -1.65 17.71 -4.56
C SER A 258 -0.48 18.04 -3.65
N ILE A 259 -0.15 19.34 -3.57
CA ILE A 259 0.82 19.85 -2.58
C ILE A 259 0.38 19.54 -1.14
N PHE A 260 -0.93 19.51 -0.89
CA PHE A 260 -1.45 19.23 0.45
C PHE A 260 -1.20 17.79 0.88
N ALA A 261 -1.33 16.82 -0.04
CA ALA A 261 -0.98 15.43 0.23
C ALA A 261 0.52 15.30 0.57
N VAL A 262 1.39 15.92 -0.23
CA VAL A 262 2.85 15.94 0.03
C VAL A 262 3.16 16.52 1.42
N LEU A 263 2.53 17.62 1.83
CA LEU A 263 2.76 18.24 3.15
C LEU A 263 2.25 17.37 4.31
N VAL A 264 1.09 16.76 4.16
CA VAL A 264 0.51 15.86 5.18
C VAL A 264 1.37 14.61 5.32
N ASP A 265 1.76 13.99 4.20
CA ASP A 265 2.61 12.80 4.23
C ASP A 265 4.01 13.09 4.75
N ALA A 266 4.64 14.20 4.36
CA ALA A 266 5.93 14.61 4.92
C ALA A 266 5.84 14.80 6.44
N THR A 267 4.76 15.42 6.92
CA THR A 267 4.51 15.57 8.37
C THR A 267 4.34 14.21 9.05
N ALA A 268 3.55 13.32 8.47
CA ALA A 268 3.34 11.97 9.01
C ALA A 268 4.65 11.15 9.03
N VAL A 269 5.46 11.26 7.99
CA VAL A 269 6.80 10.64 7.93
C VAL A 269 7.70 11.17 9.05
N LEU A 270 7.73 12.48 9.29
CA LEU A 270 8.51 13.05 10.39
C LEU A 270 8.03 12.57 11.76
N LEU A 271 6.73 12.48 11.97
CA LEU A 271 6.14 12.01 13.23
C LEU A 271 6.47 10.53 13.49
N ILE A 272 6.28 9.66 12.49
CA ILE A 272 6.57 8.23 12.65
C ILE A 272 8.08 7.95 12.72
N TRP A 273 8.90 8.75 12.05
CA TRP A 273 10.35 8.65 12.16
C TRP A 273 10.83 8.96 13.57
N ARG A 274 10.25 9.97 14.25
CA ARG A 274 10.55 10.32 15.66
C ARG A 274 9.96 9.34 16.65
N TRP A 275 8.87 8.65 16.29
CA TRP A 275 8.27 7.65 17.17
C TRP A 275 9.21 6.47 17.38
N LYS A 276 9.47 6.11 18.65
CA LYS A 276 10.41 5.02 19.00
C LYS A 276 9.86 3.62 18.64
N GLY A 277 8.53 3.51 18.37
CA GLY A 277 7.88 2.25 18.06
C GLY A 277 7.58 1.38 19.27
N VAL A 278 7.04 0.20 19.01
CA VAL A 278 6.61 -0.77 20.02
C VAL A 278 7.45 -2.06 20.02
N VAL A 279 8.40 -2.18 19.09
CA VAL A 279 9.32 -3.31 19.01
C VAL A 279 10.68 -2.85 19.54
N PRO A 280 11.25 -3.52 20.55
CA PRO A 280 12.61 -3.22 21.00
C PRO A 280 13.59 -3.35 19.83
N GLN A 281 14.44 -2.34 19.60
CA GLN A 281 15.41 -2.36 18.48
C GLN A 281 16.36 -3.56 18.53
N ARG A 282 16.59 -4.16 19.72
CA ARG A 282 17.39 -5.39 19.90
C ARG A 282 16.73 -6.64 19.36
N SER A 283 15.38 -6.75 19.39
CA SER A 283 14.67 -7.96 18.93
C SER A 283 14.73 -8.14 17.41
N LEU A 284 14.91 -7.05 16.68
CA LEU A 284 15.07 -7.09 15.22
C LEU A 284 16.49 -7.50 14.79
N LYS A 285 17.49 -7.37 15.69
CA LYS A 285 18.85 -7.89 15.43
C LYS A 285 18.99 -9.38 15.76
N SER A 286 18.27 -9.87 16.77
CA SER A 286 18.36 -11.26 17.21
C SER A 286 17.46 -12.22 16.44
N ALA A 287 16.45 -11.71 15.73
CA ALA A 287 15.61 -12.53 14.84
C ALA A 287 16.28 -12.79 13.48
N PHE A 288 17.44 -12.15 13.22
CA PHE A 288 18.11 -12.16 11.92
C PHE A 288 19.64 -12.35 12.03
N ALA A 289 20.14 -12.77 13.23
CA ALA A 289 21.52 -13.18 13.41
C ALA A 289 21.77 -14.64 13.02
#